data_78b535cae6f1a89c5fadce69987226fc
#
_entry.id   78b535cae6f1a89c5fadce69987226fc
#
_cell.length_a   1.000
_cell.length_b   1.000
_cell.length_c   1.000
_cell.angle_alpha   90.00
_cell.angle_beta   90.00
_cell.angle_gamma   90.00
#
_symmetry.space_group_name_H-M   'P 1'
#
loop_
_entity.id
_entity.type
_entity.pdbx_description
1 polymer ?
#
loop_
_entity_poly.entity_id
_entity_poly.type
_entity_poly.pdbx_seq_one_letter_code
_entity_poly.pdbx_strand_id
1 'polypeptide(L)'
;MKLSFTTLGCPNWSFERILHEAQAMGFDGIEIRGLEGKMLAEEMTQFFPENKQATLDALKAHGLVMCGFGTSVRFDDANRFDAALTEGRRAIEVCERMGIPAIRVFGDAFTEGEAEASVIARVARGISILCEEAAARGIDVYLETHGQFNTLERIQGVCDGVK
;
A
#
# COMPACT_ATOMS: atom_id res chain seq x y z
N MET A 1 -5.32 -7.00 -21.65
CA MET A 1 -4.36 -6.67 -20.56
C MET A 1 -4.91 -5.44 -19.86
N LYS A 2 -4.84 -5.37 -18.53
CA LYS A 2 -5.23 -4.20 -17.75
C LYS A 2 -4.00 -3.37 -17.43
N LEU A 3 -4.12 -2.04 -17.54
CA LEU A 3 -3.05 -1.10 -17.26
C LEU A 3 -3.44 -0.20 -16.07
N SER A 4 -2.52 -0.01 -15.15
CA SER A 4 -2.67 0.93 -14.05
C SER A 4 -1.37 1.71 -13.83
N PHE A 5 -1.48 2.85 -13.16
CA PHE A 5 -0.32 3.62 -12.71
C PHE A 5 -0.45 3.95 -11.23
N THR A 6 0.67 4.31 -10.61
CA THR A 6 0.69 4.76 -9.22
C THR A 6 0.64 6.28 -9.12
N THR A 7 -0.17 6.80 -8.21
CA THR A 7 -0.24 8.26 -7.95
C THR A 7 1.05 8.83 -7.35
N LEU A 8 2.01 7.98 -6.98
CA LEU A 8 3.35 8.41 -6.57
C LEU A 8 4.04 9.29 -7.64
N GLY A 9 3.76 9.06 -8.92
CA GLY A 9 4.27 9.87 -10.02
C GLY A 9 3.69 11.29 -10.08
N CYS A 10 2.57 11.54 -9.39
CA CYS A 10 1.87 12.83 -9.38
C CYS A 10 1.21 13.14 -8.02
N PRO A 11 1.94 13.06 -6.89
CA PRO A 11 1.36 13.03 -5.55
C PRO A 11 0.64 14.33 -5.17
N ASN A 12 0.93 15.43 -5.87
CA ASN A 12 0.32 16.74 -5.63
C ASN A 12 -0.88 17.05 -6.55
N TRP A 13 -1.24 16.13 -7.45
CA TRP A 13 -2.40 16.32 -8.30
C TRP A 13 -3.69 16.16 -7.49
N SER A 14 -4.72 16.92 -7.86
CA SER A 14 -6.07 16.67 -7.32
C SER A 14 -6.60 15.33 -7.80
N PHE A 15 -7.48 14.72 -7.01
CA PHE A 15 -8.12 13.46 -7.37
C PHE A 15 -8.86 13.55 -8.71
N GLU A 16 -9.57 14.65 -8.94
CA GLU A 16 -10.26 14.92 -10.21
C GLU A 16 -9.31 14.92 -11.41
N ARG A 17 -8.14 15.57 -11.27
CA ARG A 17 -7.11 15.59 -12.32
C ARG A 17 -6.56 14.19 -12.58
N ILE A 18 -6.30 13.41 -11.53
CA ILE A 18 -5.83 12.01 -11.66
C ILE A 18 -6.82 11.18 -12.47
N LEU A 19 -8.12 11.28 -12.16
CA LEU A 19 -9.17 10.55 -12.88
C LEU A 19 -9.24 10.94 -14.36
N HIS A 20 -9.24 12.25 -14.63
CA HIS A 20 -9.28 12.77 -15.99
C HIS A 20 -8.09 12.32 -16.85
N GLU A 21 -6.86 12.47 -16.32
CA GLU A 21 -5.65 12.09 -17.05
C GLU A 21 -5.54 10.56 -17.23
N ALA A 22 -5.90 9.79 -16.19
CA ALA A 22 -5.92 8.33 -16.28
C ALA A 22 -6.87 7.85 -17.39
N GLN A 23 -8.08 8.39 -17.45
CA GLN A 23 -9.04 8.09 -18.50
C GLN A 23 -8.51 8.51 -19.88
N ALA A 24 -7.98 9.72 -20.01
CA ALA A 24 -7.46 10.23 -21.28
C ALA A 24 -6.28 9.40 -21.82
N MET A 25 -5.46 8.84 -20.93
CA MET A 25 -4.33 7.98 -21.29
C MET A 25 -4.73 6.50 -21.49
N GLY A 26 -5.97 6.14 -21.23
CA GLY A 26 -6.49 4.78 -21.43
C GLY A 26 -6.08 3.79 -20.33
N PHE A 27 -5.83 4.25 -19.11
CA PHE A 27 -5.62 3.36 -17.97
C PHE A 27 -6.93 2.71 -17.52
N ASP A 28 -6.84 1.49 -16.99
CA ASP A 28 -7.96 0.76 -16.41
C ASP A 28 -8.05 0.97 -14.88
N GLY A 29 -6.94 1.37 -14.24
CA GLY A 29 -6.90 1.51 -12.79
C GLY A 29 -5.79 2.41 -12.28
N ILE A 30 -5.87 2.69 -10.99
CA ILE A 30 -4.89 3.48 -10.25
C ILE A 30 -4.49 2.77 -8.97
N GLU A 31 -3.20 2.78 -8.66
CA GLU A 31 -2.70 2.49 -7.32
C GLU A 31 -2.58 3.82 -6.57
N ILE A 32 -3.21 3.89 -5.42
CA ILE A 32 -3.10 5.07 -4.57
C ILE A 32 -1.81 5.03 -3.77
N ARG A 33 -0.91 6.00 -4.01
CA ARG A 33 0.31 6.21 -3.23
C ARG A 33 0.62 7.70 -3.18
N GLY A 34 0.00 8.35 -2.23
CA GLY A 34 -0.02 9.81 -2.16
C GLY A 34 -1.15 10.42 -3.00
N LEU A 35 -1.83 11.38 -2.42
CA LEU A 35 -2.94 12.10 -3.02
C LEU A 35 -3.03 13.51 -2.43
N GLU A 36 -2.98 14.53 -3.30
CA GLU A 36 -3.10 15.94 -2.89
C GLU A 36 -2.07 16.34 -1.82
N GLY A 37 -0.84 15.80 -1.94
CA GLY A 37 0.26 16.03 -1.01
C GLY A 37 0.18 15.23 0.29
N LYS A 38 -0.82 14.38 0.48
CA LYS A 38 -1.01 13.52 1.64
C LYS A 38 -0.53 12.12 1.35
N MET A 39 0.08 11.48 2.34
CA MET A 39 0.68 10.15 2.17
C MET A 39 0.03 9.08 3.04
N LEU A 40 -0.67 9.46 4.11
CA LEU A 40 -1.35 8.53 5.00
C LEU A 40 -2.82 8.41 4.63
N ALA A 41 -3.33 7.19 4.67
CA ALA A 41 -4.70 6.86 4.27
C ALA A 41 -5.75 7.68 5.04
N GLU A 42 -5.51 7.90 6.32
CA GLU A 42 -6.40 8.69 7.20
C GLU A 42 -6.40 10.20 6.93
N GLU A 43 -5.50 10.69 6.10
CA GLU A 43 -5.44 12.11 5.73
C GLU A 43 -6.14 12.40 4.39
N MET A 44 -6.41 11.37 3.61
CA MET A 44 -7.02 11.48 2.27
C MET A 44 -8.53 11.58 2.39
N THR A 45 -9.05 12.79 2.26
CA THR A 45 -10.47 13.09 2.46
C THR A 45 -11.40 12.31 1.55
N GLN A 46 -10.93 11.90 0.37
CA GLN A 46 -11.66 11.05 -0.58
C GLN A 46 -12.08 9.71 0.03
N PHE A 47 -11.34 9.22 1.04
CA PHE A 47 -11.58 7.93 1.67
C PHE A 47 -12.34 8.02 3.00
N PHE A 48 -12.74 9.21 3.39
CA PHE A 48 -13.59 9.38 4.57
C PHE A 48 -14.96 8.75 4.34
N PRO A 49 -15.61 8.22 5.40
CA PRO A 49 -16.91 7.56 5.26
C PRO A 49 -17.96 8.36 4.51
N GLU A 50 -18.05 9.67 4.77
CA GLU A 50 -18.98 10.60 4.15
C GLU A 50 -18.69 10.82 2.67
N ASN A 51 -17.46 10.66 2.20
CA ASN A 51 -17.05 10.89 0.81
C ASN A 51 -16.97 9.60 -0.01
N LYS A 52 -17.12 8.43 0.63
CA LYS A 52 -16.98 7.12 0.00
C LYS A 52 -17.76 7.01 -1.31
N GLN A 53 -19.06 7.30 -1.26
CA GLN A 53 -19.93 7.08 -2.42
C GLN A 53 -19.55 8.03 -3.57
N ALA A 54 -19.29 9.29 -3.28
CA ALA A 54 -18.85 10.26 -4.29
C ALA A 54 -17.54 9.85 -4.96
N THR A 55 -16.58 9.34 -4.19
CA THR A 55 -15.30 8.84 -4.71
C THR A 55 -15.49 7.63 -5.62
N LEU A 56 -16.31 6.65 -5.21
CA LEU A 56 -16.60 5.46 -6.02
C LEU A 56 -17.38 5.81 -7.31
N ASP A 57 -18.32 6.73 -7.23
CA ASP A 57 -19.08 7.21 -8.40
C ASP A 57 -18.17 7.95 -9.40
N ALA A 58 -17.24 8.77 -8.90
CA ALA A 58 -16.23 9.44 -9.72
C ALA A 58 -15.31 8.45 -10.46
N LEU A 59 -14.80 7.43 -9.77
CA LEU A 59 -14.02 6.36 -10.40
C LEU A 59 -14.82 5.66 -11.50
N LYS A 60 -16.05 5.26 -11.19
CA LYS A 60 -16.94 4.59 -12.13
C LYS A 60 -17.24 5.45 -13.36
N ALA A 61 -17.48 6.75 -13.19
CA ALA A 61 -17.74 7.67 -14.28
C ALA A 61 -16.55 7.78 -15.26
N HIS A 62 -15.32 7.58 -14.78
CA HIS A 62 -14.11 7.56 -15.59
C HIS A 62 -13.69 6.15 -16.06
N GLY A 63 -14.45 5.12 -15.71
CA GLY A 63 -14.12 3.72 -16.06
C GLY A 63 -12.89 3.16 -15.35
N LEU A 64 -12.55 3.70 -14.18
CA LEU A 64 -11.35 3.37 -13.42
C LEU A 64 -11.70 2.54 -12.17
N VAL A 65 -10.71 1.75 -11.73
CA VAL A 65 -10.74 1.07 -10.43
C VAL A 65 -9.50 1.42 -9.61
N MET A 66 -9.60 1.38 -8.30
CA MET A 66 -8.42 1.37 -7.42
C MET A 66 -7.91 -0.06 -7.33
N CYS A 67 -6.70 -0.32 -7.83
CA CYS A 67 -6.13 -1.67 -7.90
C CYS A 67 -5.21 -2.01 -6.72
N GLY A 68 -4.82 -1.04 -5.91
CA GLY A 68 -3.98 -1.20 -4.74
C GLY A 68 -3.80 0.10 -3.97
N PHE A 69 -3.33 -0.04 -2.73
CA PHE A 69 -2.96 1.07 -1.86
C PHE A 69 -1.51 0.92 -1.40
N GLY A 70 -0.64 1.78 -1.92
CA GLY A 70 0.77 1.85 -1.50
C GLY A 70 0.91 2.56 -0.16
N THR A 71 1.55 1.92 0.82
CA THR A 71 1.80 2.48 2.16
C THR A 71 3.25 2.89 2.34
N SER A 72 3.59 3.51 3.48
CA SER A 72 4.97 3.68 3.95
C SER A 72 5.39 2.58 4.93
N VAL A 73 4.57 1.56 5.08
CA VAL A 73 4.79 0.45 6.02
C VAL A 73 6.06 -0.31 5.68
N ARG A 74 6.97 -0.35 6.64
CA ARG A 74 8.20 -1.13 6.61
C ARG A 74 8.57 -1.56 8.02
N PHE A 75 9.19 -2.73 8.15
CA PHE A 75 9.52 -3.33 9.45
C PHE A 75 11.02 -3.47 9.66
N ASP A 76 11.82 -2.72 8.91
CA ASP A 76 13.28 -2.70 8.96
C ASP A 76 13.84 -2.16 10.29
N ASP A 77 13.14 -1.21 10.91
CA ASP A 77 13.50 -0.59 12.20
C ASP A 77 12.61 -1.11 13.33
N ALA A 78 13.24 -1.75 14.32
CA ALA A 78 12.53 -2.28 15.50
C ALA A 78 11.77 -1.19 16.29
N ASN A 79 12.31 0.03 16.35
CA ASN A 79 11.68 1.14 17.08
C ASN A 79 10.42 1.67 16.39
N ARG A 80 10.23 1.35 15.10
CA ARG A 80 9.08 1.78 14.31
C ARG A 80 8.05 0.67 14.09
N PHE A 81 8.29 -0.53 14.63
CA PHE A 81 7.46 -1.70 14.37
C PHE A 81 5.97 -1.46 14.66
N ASP A 82 5.64 -0.95 15.84
CA ASP A 82 4.24 -0.71 16.25
C ASP A 82 3.59 0.44 15.46
N ALA A 83 4.37 1.47 15.11
CA ALA A 83 3.89 2.55 14.25
C ALA A 83 3.59 2.03 12.82
N ALA A 84 4.45 1.17 12.29
CA ALA A 84 4.23 0.53 10.98
C ALA A 84 2.99 -0.37 10.99
N LEU A 85 2.76 -1.16 12.03
CA LEU A 85 1.52 -1.93 12.19
C LEU A 85 0.29 -1.02 12.25
N THR A 86 0.39 0.09 12.97
CA THR A 86 -0.72 1.06 13.07
C THR A 86 -1.06 1.66 11.70
N GLU A 87 -0.07 2.07 10.93
CA GLU A 87 -0.26 2.57 9.56
C GLU A 87 -0.89 1.50 8.67
N GLY A 88 -0.35 0.26 8.70
CA GLY A 88 -0.87 -0.85 7.91
C GLY A 88 -2.34 -1.17 8.22
N ARG A 89 -2.73 -1.19 9.49
CA ARG A 89 -4.11 -1.41 9.92
C ARG A 89 -5.06 -0.33 9.39
N ARG A 90 -4.66 0.94 9.45
CA ARG A 90 -5.45 2.05 8.90
C ARG A 90 -5.60 1.95 7.39
N ALA A 91 -4.55 1.56 6.69
CA ALA A 91 -4.62 1.31 5.26
C ALA A 91 -5.58 0.15 4.92
N ILE A 92 -5.55 -0.96 5.68
CA ILE A 92 -6.47 -2.08 5.55
C ILE A 92 -7.92 -1.63 5.76
N GLU A 93 -8.20 -0.82 6.78
CA GLU A 93 -9.54 -0.28 7.04
C GLU A 93 -10.05 0.58 5.88
N VAL A 94 -9.19 1.39 5.28
CA VAL A 94 -9.53 2.19 4.08
C VAL A 94 -9.77 1.27 2.89
N CYS A 95 -8.92 0.27 2.68
CA CYS A 95 -9.08 -0.69 1.59
C CYS A 95 -10.41 -1.45 1.68
N GLU A 96 -10.77 -1.94 2.87
CA GLU A 96 -12.06 -2.59 3.12
C GLU A 96 -13.23 -1.64 2.80
N ARG A 97 -13.16 -0.41 3.30
CA ARG A 97 -14.20 0.61 3.06
C ARG A 97 -14.39 0.94 1.60
N MET A 98 -13.29 1.07 0.87
CA MET A 98 -13.28 1.54 -0.53
C MET A 98 -13.32 0.40 -1.56
N GLY A 99 -13.24 -0.85 -1.13
CA GLY A 99 -13.16 -2.00 -2.03
C GLY A 99 -11.82 -2.10 -2.77
N ILE A 100 -10.73 -1.62 -2.17
CA ILE A 100 -9.37 -1.75 -2.72
C ILE A 100 -8.85 -3.14 -2.37
N PRO A 101 -8.36 -3.94 -3.34
CA PRO A 101 -8.08 -5.36 -3.12
C PRO A 101 -6.80 -5.63 -2.32
N ALA A 102 -5.88 -4.69 -2.25
CA ALA A 102 -4.57 -4.93 -1.64
C ALA A 102 -3.92 -3.68 -1.06
N ILE A 103 -3.10 -3.89 -0.03
CA ILE A 103 -2.07 -2.93 0.39
C ILE A 103 -0.68 -3.39 -0.08
N ARG A 104 0.24 -2.44 -0.29
CA ARG A 104 1.64 -2.73 -0.58
C ARG A 104 2.51 -2.22 0.57
N VAL A 105 3.40 -3.11 1.05
CA VAL A 105 4.42 -2.85 2.06
C VAL A 105 5.82 -3.19 1.52
N PHE A 106 6.89 -2.84 2.22
CA PHE A 106 8.25 -3.19 1.79
C PHE A 106 9.20 -3.42 2.97
N GLY A 107 10.35 -4.09 2.70
CA GLY A 107 11.40 -4.34 3.68
C GLY A 107 12.27 -3.12 3.96
N ASP A 108 12.70 -2.44 2.90
CA ASP A 108 13.50 -1.23 2.79
C ASP A 108 14.98 -1.42 3.15
N ALA A 109 15.42 -1.20 4.38
CA ALA A 109 16.82 -1.14 4.75
C ALA A 109 17.22 -2.21 5.78
N PHE A 110 18.52 -2.37 5.99
CA PHE A 110 19.07 -3.08 7.13
C PHE A 110 19.61 -2.08 8.15
N THR A 111 19.22 -2.26 9.41
CA THR A 111 19.70 -1.43 10.52
C THR A 111 21.20 -1.71 10.75
N GLU A 112 22.02 -0.68 10.77
CA GLU A 112 23.45 -0.81 11.04
C GLU A 112 23.70 -1.49 12.38
N GLY A 113 24.60 -2.48 12.40
CA GLY A 113 24.94 -3.24 13.60
C GLY A 113 23.96 -4.37 13.96
N GLU A 114 22.86 -4.54 13.21
CA GLU A 114 21.93 -5.65 13.40
C GLU A 114 22.21 -6.76 12.40
N ALA A 115 22.06 -8.02 12.83
CA ALA A 115 22.22 -9.16 11.94
C ALA A 115 21.10 -9.18 10.87
N GLU A 116 21.47 -9.36 9.60
CA GLU A 116 20.53 -9.38 8.47
C GLU A 116 19.35 -10.35 8.69
N ALA A 117 19.64 -11.55 9.22
CA ALA A 117 18.62 -12.55 9.53
C ALA A 117 17.59 -12.05 10.55
N SER A 118 17.99 -11.21 11.52
CA SER A 118 17.08 -10.62 12.52
C SER A 118 16.14 -9.61 11.89
N VAL A 119 16.64 -8.79 10.95
CA VAL A 119 15.82 -7.82 10.22
C VAL A 119 14.84 -8.54 9.32
N ILE A 120 15.28 -9.56 8.56
CA ILE A 120 14.41 -10.38 7.71
C ILE A 120 13.28 -11.02 8.54
N ALA A 121 13.62 -11.62 9.69
CA ALA A 121 12.63 -12.24 10.57
C ALA A 121 11.61 -11.21 11.12
N ARG A 122 12.06 -10.00 11.43
CA ARG A 122 11.19 -8.91 11.88
C ARG A 122 10.25 -8.45 10.77
N VAL A 123 10.76 -8.29 9.54
CA VAL A 123 9.95 -7.93 8.37
C VAL A 123 8.88 -9.01 8.12
N ALA A 124 9.29 -10.29 8.10
CA ALA A 124 8.36 -11.41 7.93
C ALA A 124 7.28 -11.44 9.02
N ARG A 125 7.64 -11.21 10.28
CA ARG A 125 6.70 -11.13 11.40
C ARG A 125 5.67 -10.00 11.23
N GLY A 126 6.14 -8.80 10.84
CA GLY A 126 5.23 -7.66 10.65
C GLY A 126 4.26 -7.90 9.51
N ILE A 127 4.74 -8.47 8.40
CA ILE A 127 3.92 -8.85 7.26
C ILE A 127 2.91 -9.94 7.65
N SER A 128 3.33 -10.98 8.41
CA SER A 128 2.41 -12.05 8.87
C SER A 128 1.22 -11.49 9.65
N ILE A 129 1.48 -10.55 10.59
CA ILE A 129 0.42 -9.91 11.36
C ILE A 129 -0.56 -9.17 10.44
N LEU A 130 -0.05 -8.39 9.48
CA LEU A 130 -0.90 -7.68 8.54
C LEU A 130 -1.66 -8.62 7.59
N CYS A 131 -1.02 -9.72 7.14
CA CYS A 131 -1.68 -10.73 6.32
C CYS A 131 -2.86 -11.38 7.04
N GLU A 132 -2.69 -11.77 8.31
CA GLU A 132 -3.77 -12.36 9.11
C GLU A 132 -4.96 -11.40 9.25
N GLU A 133 -4.68 -10.14 9.60
CA GLU A 133 -5.71 -9.10 9.77
C GLU A 133 -6.38 -8.70 8.44
N ALA A 134 -5.63 -8.67 7.33
CA ALA A 134 -6.12 -8.33 6.00
C ALA A 134 -6.96 -9.46 5.38
N ALA A 135 -6.53 -10.72 5.55
CA ALA A 135 -7.23 -11.88 5.01
C ALA A 135 -8.66 -11.99 5.55
N ALA A 136 -8.88 -11.66 6.83
CA ALA A 136 -10.23 -11.62 7.43
C ALA A 136 -11.18 -10.61 6.73
N ARG A 137 -10.64 -9.68 5.95
CA ARG A 137 -11.35 -8.63 5.21
C ARG A 137 -11.28 -8.81 3.70
N GLY A 138 -10.67 -9.91 3.22
CA GLY A 138 -10.51 -10.19 1.79
C GLY A 138 -9.52 -9.26 1.09
N ILE A 139 -8.50 -8.78 1.80
CA ILE A 139 -7.47 -7.86 1.31
C ILE A 139 -6.12 -8.60 1.28
N ASP A 140 -5.40 -8.45 0.18
CA ASP A 140 -4.05 -8.98 0.03
C ASP A 140 -2.99 -8.01 0.57
N VAL A 141 -1.84 -8.56 0.96
CA VAL A 141 -0.65 -7.79 1.33
C VAL A 141 0.48 -8.10 0.35
N TYR A 142 0.90 -7.12 -0.43
CA TYR A 142 1.99 -7.26 -1.39
C TYR A 142 3.30 -6.76 -0.82
N LEU A 143 4.36 -7.54 -0.98
CA LEU A 143 5.72 -7.14 -0.66
C LEU A 143 6.39 -6.57 -1.92
N GLU A 144 6.74 -5.28 -1.89
CA GLU A 144 7.53 -4.66 -2.94
C GLU A 144 9.02 -4.95 -2.75
N THR A 145 9.70 -5.32 -3.83
CA THR A 145 11.17 -5.40 -3.88
C THR A 145 11.75 -4.00 -3.88
N HIS A 146 12.16 -3.49 -2.71
CA HIS A 146 12.59 -2.12 -2.51
C HIS A 146 13.85 -2.02 -1.65
N GLY A 147 14.64 -0.95 -1.85
CA GLY A 147 15.81 -0.67 -1.05
C GLY A 147 16.82 -1.83 -1.05
N GLN A 148 17.25 -2.26 0.12
CA GLN A 148 18.15 -3.40 0.28
C GLN A 148 17.44 -4.76 0.18
N PHE A 149 16.11 -4.81 0.20
CA PHE A 149 15.31 -6.02 -0.04
C PHE A 149 14.99 -6.19 -1.54
N ASN A 150 16.04 -6.15 -2.38
CA ASN A 150 15.97 -6.25 -3.83
C ASN A 150 16.67 -7.49 -4.40
N THR A 151 17.13 -8.40 -3.55
CA THR A 151 17.74 -9.67 -3.97
C THR A 151 16.78 -10.83 -3.73
N LEU A 152 16.89 -11.87 -4.57
CA LEU A 152 16.05 -13.07 -4.45
C LEU A 152 16.17 -13.71 -3.07
N GLU A 153 17.38 -13.82 -2.55
CA GLU A 153 17.66 -14.43 -1.24
C GLU A 153 16.93 -13.73 -0.09
N ARG A 154 16.94 -12.38 -0.08
CA ARG A 154 16.29 -11.59 0.96
C ARG A 154 14.77 -11.66 0.89
N ILE A 155 14.23 -11.54 -0.33
CA ILE A 155 12.78 -11.69 -0.54
C ILE A 155 12.33 -13.10 -0.18
N GLN A 156 13.08 -14.14 -0.61
CA GLN A 156 12.79 -15.53 -0.24
C GLN A 156 12.78 -15.70 1.28
N GLY A 157 13.80 -15.15 1.97
CA GLY A 157 13.86 -15.21 3.44
C GLY A 157 12.66 -14.59 4.13
N VAL A 158 12.12 -13.49 3.59
CA VAL A 158 10.86 -12.91 4.10
C VAL A 158 9.68 -13.83 3.82
N CYS A 159 9.53 -14.29 2.56
CA CYS A 159 8.41 -15.17 2.17
C CYS A 159 8.38 -16.48 2.97
N ASP A 160 9.54 -17.08 3.22
CA ASP A 160 9.65 -18.32 4.01
C ASP A 160 9.29 -18.10 5.49
N GLY A 161 9.43 -16.87 5.98
CA GLY A 161 9.10 -16.50 7.35
C GLY A 161 7.65 -16.02 7.56
N VAL A 162 6.89 -15.74 6.49
CA VAL A 162 5.49 -15.34 6.57
C VAL A 162 4.63 -16.58 6.83
N LYS A 163 3.71 -16.48 7.79
CA LYS A 163 2.85 -17.59 8.23
C LYS A 163 1.38 -17.29 7.95
#